data_81b380522dd2ebffbc77abaf6e718eb8
#
_entry.id   81b380522dd2ebffbc77abaf6e718eb8
#
_cell.length_a   1.000
_cell.length_b   1.000
_cell.length_c   1.000
_cell.angle_alpha   90.00
_cell.angle_beta   90.00
_cell.angle_gamma   90.00
#
_symmetry.space_group_name_H-M   'P 1'
#
loop_
_entity.id
_entity.type
_entity.pdbx_description
1 polymer ?
#
loop_
_entity_poly.entity_id
_entity_poly.type
_entity_poly.pdbx_seq_one_letter_code
_entity_poly.pdbx_strand_id
1 'polypeptide(L)'
;EIMPSLVGSEMCIRDRYKDEIQFNEKTLWTGRSTDLSGGGSGYGKYENFGSVFAENLNDAFDFSSEGGAVNYYRQLDLSNATGKVYFEDKNGVKYTREYIASNPARVVAARYTASEPGKLSLRFSMKGGSIKGIKPSYAEDGGTFSGKLETVSYNARFKVVPTGEKATVKATAEGIEVMNADEVLLILAGGTDFDAYQQSFVSNTAQLAGAIEARVNDAAKQTWDELYKKHVDDYKQFFDRVDFQLEGTQNKLTTNTLIDQYNGGNGANALMLERLYFAYGRYLEIASSR
;
A
#
# COMPACT_ATOMS: atom_id res chain seq x y z
N GLU A 1 -6.53 2.64 -12.69
CA GLU A 1 -5.35 3.11 -11.93
C GLU A 1 -5.59 2.86 -10.46
N ILE A 2 -4.77 2.02 -9.84
CA ILE A 2 -4.77 1.89 -8.39
C ILE A 2 -4.33 3.23 -7.83
N MET A 3 -5.22 3.86 -7.06
CA MET A 3 -4.86 4.98 -6.22
C MET A 3 -4.44 4.40 -4.87
N PRO A 4 -3.16 4.35 -4.58
CA PRO A 4 -2.71 3.96 -3.27
C PRO A 4 -2.81 5.15 -2.34
N SER A 5 -3.85 5.21 -1.56
CA SER A 5 -3.79 6.04 -0.37
C SER A 5 -3.12 5.20 0.74
N LEU A 6 -1.87 5.50 1.01
CA LEU A 6 -1.24 5.09 2.26
C LEU A 6 -1.85 5.91 3.41
N VAL A 7 -3.15 5.77 3.62
CA VAL A 7 -3.79 6.33 4.80
C VAL A 7 -3.47 5.39 5.94
N GLY A 8 -2.58 5.84 6.82
CA GLY A 8 -2.23 5.12 8.02
C GLY A 8 -3.46 4.91 8.90
N SER A 9 -3.91 3.67 8.98
CA SER A 9 -4.85 3.23 9.99
C SER A 9 -4.20 3.28 11.38
N GLU A 10 -5.04 3.39 12.38
CA GLU A 10 -4.72 3.57 13.79
C GLU A 10 -3.61 2.65 14.31
N MET A 11 -2.86 3.18 15.27
CA MET A 11 -1.76 2.57 15.99
C MET A 11 -2.26 1.37 16.81
N CYS A 12 -2.41 0.20 16.19
CA CYS A 12 -2.71 -1.05 16.87
C CYS A 12 -1.45 -1.91 17.02
N ILE A 13 -1.32 -2.57 18.16
CA ILE A 13 -0.36 -3.67 18.41
C ILE A 13 -0.39 -4.71 17.27
N ARG A 14 -1.51 -4.83 16.58
CA ARG A 14 -1.71 -5.67 15.38
C ARG A 14 -0.77 -5.32 14.21
N ASP A 15 -0.43 -4.05 14.00
CA ASP A 15 0.38 -3.61 12.85
C ASP A 15 1.82 -4.16 12.88
N ARG A 16 2.29 -4.62 14.03
CA ARG A 16 3.62 -5.22 14.19
C ARG A 16 3.63 -6.67 13.72
N TYR A 17 2.58 -7.42 14.03
CA TYR A 17 2.42 -8.82 13.64
C TYR A 17 1.95 -8.97 12.20
N LYS A 18 0.93 -8.19 11.83
CA LYS A 18 0.26 -8.25 10.55
C LYS A 18 0.22 -6.87 9.92
N ASP A 19 0.93 -6.72 8.83
CA ASP A 19 0.87 -5.53 8.00
C ASP A 19 -0.33 -5.62 7.06
N GLU A 20 -1.02 -4.52 6.82
CA GLU A 20 -2.15 -4.44 5.91
C GLU A 20 -1.95 -3.31 4.90
N ILE A 21 -1.92 -3.66 3.63
CA ILE A 21 -1.95 -2.71 2.52
C ILE A 21 -3.36 -2.73 1.94
N GLN A 22 -4.18 -1.78 2.36
CA GLN A 22 -5.49 -1.57 1.77
C GLN A 22 -5.34 -0.81 0.44
N PHE A 23 -5.98 -1.29 -0.61
CA PHE A 23 -5.93 -0.65 -1.91
C PHE A 23 -7.32 -0.49 -2.51
N ASN A 24 -7.48 0.60 -3.26
CA ASN A 24 -8.70 0.93 -3.97
C ASN A 24 -8.39 1.26 -5.43
N GLU A 25 -9.42 1.19 -6.25
CA GLU A 25 -9.36 1.54 -7.66
C GLU A 25 -10.55 2.46 -7.99
N LYS A 26 -10.25 3.63 -8.59
CA LYS A 26 -11.23 4.70 -8.78
C LYS A 26 -12.38 4.37 -9.74
N THR A 27 -12.24 3.31 -10.52
CA THR A 27 -13.26 2.86 -11.47
C THR A 27 -14.04 1.64 -10.98
N LEU A 28 -13.72 1.13 -9.77
CA LEU A 28 -14.46 0.03 -9.16
C LEU A 28 -15.79 0.52 -8.58
N TRP A 29 -16.74 0.70 -9.47
CA TRP A 29 -18.06 1.23 -9.20
C TRP A 29 -19.12 0.21 -9.57
N THR A 30 -20.16 0.06 -8.73
CA THR A 30 -21.19 -0.98 -8.92
C THR A 30 -21.92 -0.83 -10.24
N GLY A 31 -22.05 0.38 -10.77
CA GLY A 31 -22.86 0.69 -11.93
C GLY A 31 -24.33 0.34 -11.69
N ARG A 32 -25.24 1.10 -12.18
CA ARG A 32 -26.64 0.67 -12.31
C ARG A 32 -27.22 1.24 -13.57
N SER A 33 -28.14 0.48 -14.15
CA SER A 33 -29.01 1.03 -15.15
C SER A 33 -29.76 2.24 -14.61
N THR A 34 -30.09 3.15 -15.48
CA THR A 34 -30.70 4.44 -15.22
C THR A 34 -32.14 4.39 -14.66
N ASP A 35 -32.54 3.30 -14.02
CA ASP A 35 -33.83 3.24 -13.36
C ASP A 35 -33.81 4.04 -12.05
N LEU A 36 -34.21 5.30 -12.17
CA LEU A 36 -34.34 6.24 -11.06
C LEU A 36 -35.67 6.09 -10.29
N SER A 37 -36.48 5.07 -10.60
CA SER A 37 -37.83 4.88 -10.02
C SER A 37 -37.82 4.43 -8.57
N GLY A 38 -36.67 4.09 -8.01
CA GLY A 38 -36.51 3.49 -6.68
C GLY A 38 -35.95 4.39 -5.58
N GLY A 39 -36.28 5.66 -5.54
CA GLY A 39 -36.04 6.48 -4.35
C GLY A 39 -34.57 6.57 -3.86
N GLY A 40 -33.67 7.13 -4.66
CA GLY A 40 -32.40 7.63 -4.15
C GLY A 40 -31.19 6.69 -4.20
N SER A 41 -31.29 5.46 -4.72
CA SER A 41 -30.17 4.52 -4.81
C SER A 41 -29.70 4.20 -6.25
N GLY A 42 -30.14 4.96 -7.23
CA GLY A 42 -29.92 4.71 -8.67
C GLY A 42 -28.50 4.94 -9.18
N TYR A 43 -27.65 5.64 -8.44
CA TYR A 43 -26.35 6.09 -8.95
C TYR A 43 -25.20 5.09 -8.77
N GLY A 44 -25.43 3.94 -8.13
CA GLY A 44 -24.37 3.03 -7.76
C GLY A 44 -23.46 3.59 -6.65
N LYS A 45 -22.43 2.86 -6.29
CA LYS A 45 -21.45 3.25 -5.28
C LYS A 45 -20.07 2.70 -5.62
N TYR A 46 -19.04 3.36 -5.13
CA TYR A 46 -17.69 2.81 -5.14
C TYR A 46 -17.58 1.65 -4.14
N GLU A 47 -16.85 0.63 -4.53
CA GLU A 47 -16.56 -0.51 -3.68
C GLU A 47 -15.10 -0.48 -3.22
N ASN A 48 -14.85 -0.92 -2.00
CA ASN A 48 -13.49 -1.16 -1.53
C ASN A 48 -12.92 -2.36 -2.30
N PHE A 49 -11.75 -2.18 -2.92
CA PHE A 49 -11.17 -3.20 -3.77
C PHE A 49 -10.64 -4.38 -2.95
N GLY A 50 -9.80 -4.12 -1.97
CA GLY A 50 -9.27 -5.16 -1.11
C GLY A 50 -8.06 -4.77 -0.28
N SER A 51 -7.52 -5.79 0.37
CA SER A 51 -6.29 -5.67 1.17
C SER A 51 -5.34 -6.82 0.86
N VAL A 52 -4.04 -6.53 0.89
CA VAL A 52 -2.98 -7.52 1.00
C VAL A 52 -2.42 -7.46 2.40
N PHE A 53 -2.21 -8.61 2.99
CA PHE A 53 -1.65 -8.77 4.32
C PHE A 53 -0.27 -9.40 4.23
N ALA A 54 0.66 -8.93 5.07
CA ALA A 54 1.91 -9.59 5.36
C ALA A 54 1.95 -9.93 6.84
N GLU A 55 1.79 -11.21 7.15
CA GLU A 55 1.76 -11.73 8.51
C GLU A 55 3.13 -12.33 8.88
N ASN A 56 3.65 -11.97 10.03
CA ASN A 56 4.91 -12.51 10.50
C ASN A 56 4.73 -13.94 11.02
N LEU A 57 5.55 -14.86 10.52
CA LEU A 57 5.57 -16.27 10.93
C LEU A 57 6.69 -16.60 11.92
N ASN A 58 7.43 -15.59 12.38
CA ASN A 58 8.57 -15.80 13.25
C ASN A 58 8.12 -15.81 14.72
N ASP A 59 8.37 -16.89 15.44
CA ASP A 59 8.04 -17.06 16.88
C ASP A 59 8.76 -16.07 17.81
N ALA A 60 9.79 -15.36 17.30
CA ALA A 60 10.48 -14.30 18.04
C ALA A 60 9.58 -13.11 18.37
N PHE A 61 8.42 -13.00 17.73
CA PHE A 61 7.44 -11.95 17.94
C PHE A 61 6.32 -12.43 18.86
N ASP A 62 6.51 -12.29 20.17
CA ASP A 62 5.44 -12.46 21.14
C ASP A 62 4.65 -11.15 21.27
N PHE A 63 3.57 -11.06 20.52
CA PHE A 63 2.67 -9.89 20.54
C PHE A 63 1.61 -9.93 21.64
N SER A 64 1.56 -11.00 22.42
CA SER A 64 0.69 -11.12 23.59
C SER A 64 1.20 -10.28 24.77
N SER A 65 2.47 -9.85 24.72
CA SER A 65 3.11 -9.03 25.74
C SER A 65 3.51 -7.65 25.16
N GLU A 66 3.48 -6.61 26.00
CA GLU A 66 3.92 -5.25 25.63
C GLU A 66 5.39 -5.17 25.17
N GLY A 67 6.17 -6.24 25.33
CA GLY A 67 7.59 -6.35 25.00
C GLY A 67 7.94 -7.01 23.67
N GLY A 68 6.95 -7.40 22.86
CA GLY A 68 7.21 -8.17 21.63
C GLY A 68 7.88 -7.41 20.49
N ALA A 69 7.77 -6.09 20.45
CA ALA A 69 8.53 -5.22 19.55
C ALA A 69 8.84 -3.90 20.26
N VAL A 70 10.08 -3.46 20.18
CA VAL A 70 10.58 -2.22 20.75
C VAL A 70 10.97 -1.22 19.67
N ASN A 71 11.17 0.01 20.04
CA ASN A 71 11.62 1.08 19.14
C ASN A 71 10.74 1.24 17.88
N TYR A 72 9.42 0.98 18.01
CA TYR A 72 8.49 1.09 16.90
C TYR A 72 8.27 2.55 16.51
N TYR A 73 8.43 2.86 15.23
CA TYR A 73 7.95 4.09 14.64
C TYR A 73 7.47 3.88 13.20
N ARG A 74 6.61 4.78 12.73
CA ARG A 74 6.21 4.87 11.34
C ARG A 74 6.37 6.31 10.85
N GLN A 75 6.68 6.43 9.57
CA GLN A 75 6.96 7.69 8.93
C GLN A 75 6.36 7.70 7.53
N LEU A 76 5.85 8.86 7.12
CA LEU A 76 5.60 9.19 5.74
C LEU A 76 6.57 10.30 5.33
N ASP A 77 7.48 10.00 4.41
CA ASP A 77 8.35 11.01 3.80
C ASP A 77 7.59 11.69 2.67
N LEU A 78 7.14 12.92 2.93
CA LEU A 78 6.38 13.72 1.98
C LEU A 78 7.23 14.16 0.78
N SER A 79 8.56 14.24 0.94
CA SER A 79 9.46 14.67 -0.14
C SER A 79 9.69 13.59 -1.20
N ASN A 80 9.51 12.33 -0.82
CA ASN A 80 9.72 11.16 -1.69
C ASN A 80 8.46 10.30 -1.84
N ALA A 81 7.34 10.68 -1.21
CA ALA A 81 6.10 9.92 -1.16
C ALA A 81 6.32 8.45 -0.72
N THR A 82 7.10 8.25 0.34
CA THR A 82 7.52 6.93 0.82
C THR A 82 7.04 6.70 2.24
N GLY A 83 6.27 5.63 2.44
CA GLY A 83 5.93 5.14 3.77
C GLY A 83 7.02 4.26 4.33
N LYS A 84 7.29 4.35 5.64
CA LYS A 84 8.27 3.51 6.33
C LYS A 84 7.77 3.12 7.71
N VAL A 85 7.97 1.84 8.05
CA VAL A 85 7.76 1.28 9.38
C VAL A 85 9.06 0.66 9.84
N TYR A 86 9.43 0.91 11.09
CA TYR A 86 10.60 0.34 11.73
C TYR A 86 10.23 -0.19 13.11
N PHE A 87 10.80 -1.32 13.47
CA PHE A 87 10.72 -1.89 14.82
C PHE A 87 11.86 -2.87 15.06
N GLU A 88 12.08 -3.24 16.31
CA GLU A 88 13.05 -4.24 16.72
C GLU A 88 12.33 -5.37 17.48
N ASP A 89 12.78 -6.60 17.32
CA ASP A 89 12.29 -7.72 18.13
C ASP A 89 13.03 -7.79 19.50
N LYS A 90 12.60 -8.70 20.35
CA LYS A 90 13.21 -8.91 21.67
C LYS A 90 14.67 -9.35 21.64
N ASN A 91 15.18 -9.79 20.49
CA ASN A 91 16.56 -10.19 20.28
C ASN A 91 17.43 -9.07 19.69
N GLY A 92 16.84 -7.89 19.45
CA GLY A 92 17.52 -6.72 18.87
C GLY A 92 17.64 -6.76 17.34
N VAL A 93 17.00 -7.72 16.66
CA VAL A 93 16.92 -7.72 15.20
C VAL A 93 16.02 -6.59 14.75
N LYS A 94 16.52 -5.78 13.83
CA LYS A 94 15.82 -4.60 13.30
C LYS A 94 15.07 -4.96 12.04
N TYR A 95 13.81 -4.55 11.97
CA TYR A 95 12.95 -4.77 10.81
C TYR A 95 12.54 -3.45 10.21
N THR A 96 12.61 -3.37 8.90
CA THR A 96 12.16 -2.20 8.15
C THR A 96 11.16 -2.64 7.08
N ARG A 97 10.07 -1.89 6.94
CA ARG A 97 9.11 -2.00 5.85
C ARG A 97 9.05 -0.66 5.15
N GLU A 98 9.17 -0.66 3.84
CA GLU A 98 9.11 0.54 3.01
C GLU A 98 8.04 0.36 1.94
N TYR A 99 7.26 1.42 1.66
CA TYR A 99 6.11 1.36 0.78
C TYR A 99 6.15 2.50 -0.21
N ILE A 100 5.94 2.18 -1.47
CA ILE A 100 5.74 3.16 -2.54
C ILE A 100 4.55 2.78 -3.39
N ALA A 101 3.94 3.81 -3.96
CA ALA A 101 2.94 3.67 -4.98
C ALA A 101 3.46 4.31 -6.25
N SER A 102 4.01 3.48 -7.11
CA SER A 102 4.70 3.91 -8.31
C SER A 102 3.72 4.15 -9.46
N ASN A 103 3.52 5.42 -9.84
CA ASN A 103 2.74 5.75 -11.01
C ASN A 103 3.42 5.25 -12.31
N PRO A 104 4.75 5.42 -12.53
CA PRO A 104 5.41 4.89 -13.72
C PRO A 104 5.29 3.38 -13.90
N ALA A 105 5.40 2.62 -12.81
CA ALA A 105 5.27 1.16 -12.85
C ALA A 105 3.80 0.69 -12.72
N ARG A 106 2.89 1.57 -12.31
CA ARG A 106 1.47 1.29 -12.03
C ARG A 106 1.27 0.15 -11.04
N VAL A 107 2.10 0.13 -9.99
CA VAL A 107 2.07 -0.86 -8.91
C VAL A 107 2.21 -0.20 -7.55
N VAL A 108 1.71 -0.86 -6.53
CA VAL A 108 2.17 -0.67 -5.15
C VAL A 108 3.31 -1.65 -4.93
N ALA A 109 4.43 -1.15 -4.39
CA ALA A 109 5.54 -1.99 -4.01
C ALA A 109 5.84 -1.82 -2.52
N ALA A 110 6.08 -2.93 -1.83
CA ALA A 110 6.51 -2.93 -0.44
C ALA A 110 7.78 -3.77 -0.29
N ARG A 111 8.77 -3.21 0.39
CA ARG A 111 10.04 -3.86 0.71
C ARG A 111 10.09 -4.20 2.18
N TYR A 112 10.39 -5.44 2.51
CA TYR A 112 10.59 -5.93 3.86
C TYR A 112 12.06 -6.33 4.01
N THR A 113 12.73 -5.82 5.03
CA THR A 113 14.15 -6.13 5.33
C THR A 113 14.36 -6.41 6.80
N ALA A 114 15.38 -7.21 7.12
CA ALA A 114 15.87 -7.43 8.48
C ALA A 114 17.35 -7.09 8.55
N SER A 115 17.85 -6.72 9.75
CA SER A 115 19.27 -6.40 9.97
C SER A 115 20.18 -7.62 9.95
N GLU A 116 19.61 -8.81 10.02
CA GLU A 116 20.33 -10.07 9.99
C GLU A 116 19.80 -10.97 8.87
N PRO A 117 20.68 -11.72 8.19
CA PRO A 117 20.27 -12.63 7.12
C PRO A 117 19.31 -13.73 7.60
N GLY A 118 18.33 -14.08 6.74
CA GLY A 118 17.42 -15.19 6.99
C GLY A 118 16.37 -14.95 8.09
N LYS A 119 16.16 -13.70 8.52
CA LYS A 119 15.24 -13.38 9.62
C LYS A 119 13.84 -13.02 9.16
N LEU A 120 13.58 -12.97 7.87
CA LEU A 120 12.23 -12.74 7.36
C LEU A 120 11.52 -14.06 7.09
N SER A 121 10.43 -14.29 7.82
CA SER A 121 9.48 -15.36 7.56
C SER A 121 8.06 -14.76 7.58
N LEU A 122 7.44 -14.65 6.40
CA LEU A 122 6.22 -13.89 6.19
C LEU A 122 5.20 -14.72 5.40
N ARG A 123 3.91 -14.62 5.78
CA ARG A 123 2.81 -15.10 4.95
C ARG A 123 2.11 -13.91 4.30
N PHE A 124 2.04 -13.94 2.98
CA PHE A 124 1.31 -12.95 2.19
C PHE A 124 -0.03 -13.52 1.78
N SER A 125 -1.09 -12.82 2.14
CA SER A 125 -2.45 -13.18 1.78
C SER A 125 -3.23 -11.96 1.29
N MET A 126 -4.36 -12.19 0.63
CA MET A 126 -5.21 -11.09 0.17
C MET A 126 -6.67 -11.38 0.48
N LYS A 127 -7.45 -10.30 0.56
CA LYS A 127 -8.87 -10.33 0.82
C LYS A 127 -9.56 -9.29 -0.06
N GLY A 128 -10.67 -9.67 -0.69
CA GLY A 128 -11.56 -8.70 -1.32
C GLY A 128 -12.16 -7.75 -0.27
N GLY A 129 -12.42 -6.52 -0.69
CA GLY A 129 -12.94 -5.48 0.19
C GLY A 129 -14.42 -5.69 0.53
N SER A 130 -15.26 -4.72 0.13
CA SER A 130 -16.72 -4.77 0.40
C SER A 130 -17.48 -5.78 -0.46
N ILE A 131 -16.87 -6.30 -1.51
CA ILE A 131 -17.50 -7.23 -2.45
C ILE A 131 -17.55 -8.63 -1.84
N LYS A 132 -18.73 -9.15 -1.63
CA LYS A 132 -18.94 -10.46 -0.99
C LYS A 132 -18.56 -11.61 -1.93
N GLY A 133 -18.06 -12.70 -1.35
CA GLY A 133 -17.83 -13.96 -2.07
C GLY A 133 -16.53 -14.05 -2.85
N ILE A 134 -15.67 -13.02 -2.80
CA ILE A 134 -14.34 -13.08 -3.41
C ILE A 134 -13.50 -14.12 -2.66
N LYS A 135 -12.94 -15.05 -3.42
CA LYS A 135 -11.99 -16.05 -2.92
C LYS A 135 -10.66 -15.85 -3.65
N PRO A 136 -9.60 -15.44 -2.96
CA PRO A 136 -8.27 -15.42 -3.52
C PRO A 136 -7.79 -16.83 -3.87
N SER A 137 -6.93 -16.92 -4.88
CA SER A 137 -6.15 -18.11 -5.20
C SER A 137 -4.67 -17.80 -5.14
N TYR A 138 -3.88 -18.78 -4.73
CA TYR A 138 -2.44 -18.64 -4.53
C TYR A 138 -1.72 -19.73 -5.32
N ALA A 139 -0.71 -19.33 -6.07
CA ALA A 139 0.12 -20.23 -6.86
C ALA A 139 1.53 -19.68 -7.00
N GLU A 140 2.51 -20.57 -7.03
CA GLU A 140 3.92 -20.22 -7.15
C GLU A 140 4.34 -19.18 -6.10
N ASP A 141 4.56 -17.94 -6.51
CA ASP A 141 5.04 -16.83 -5.70
C ASP A 141 4.02 -15.67 -5.62
N GLY A 142 2.75 -15.93 -5.94
CA GLY A 142 1.76 -14.87 -6.00
C GLY A 142 0.34 -15.29 -5.65
N GLY A 143 -0.50 -14.28 -5.46
CA GLY A 143 -1.93 -14.43 -5.23
C GLY A 143 -2.75 -13.53 -6.14
N THR A 144 -3.95 -13.97 -6.48
CA THR A 144 -4.89 -13.21 -7.31
C THR A 144 -6.31 -13.41 -6.85
N PHE A 145 -7.13 -12.41 -7.07
CA PHE A 145 -8.57 -12.55 -7.11
C PHE A 145 -9.17 -11.73 -8.26
N SER A 146 -10.33 -12.16 -8.70
CA SER A 146 -11.10 -11.45 -9.72
C SER A 146 -12.58 -11.58 -9.46
N GLY A 147 -13.36 -10.75 -10.10
CA GLY A 147 -14.81 -10.80 -10.06
C GLY A 147 -15.43 -9.83 -11.03
N LYS A 148 -16.75 -9.77 -10.98
CA LYS A 148 -17.55 -8.88 -11.80
C LYS A 148 -18.61 -8.22 -10.91
N LEU A 149 -18.72 -6.91 -11.01
CA LEU A 149 -19.86 -6.14 -10.55
C LEU A 149 -20.95 -6.17 -11.63
N GLU A 150 -21.98 -5.37 -11.47
CA GLU A 150 -23.06 -5.31 -12.49
C GLU A 150 -22.51 -4.95 -13.88
N THR A 151 -21.63 -3.97 -13.97
CA THR A 151 -21.05 -3.47 -15.21
C THR A 151 -19.59 -3.88 -15.38
N VAL A 152 -18.74 -3.55 -14.44
CA VAL A 152 -17.29 -3.68 -14.57
C VAL A 152 -16.78 -5.01 -14.01
N SER A 153 -15.81 -5.60 -14.69
CA SER A 153 -14.99 -6.70 -14.18
C SER A 153 -13.73 -6.14 -13.55
N TYR A 154 -13.17 -6.84 -12.59
CA TYR A 154 -11.98 -6.43 -11.87
C TYR A 154 -11.04 -7.61 -11.61
N ASN A 155 -9.76 -7.29 -11.49
CA ASN A 155 -8.72 -8.24 -11.11
C ASN A 155 -7.68 -7.54 -10.24
N ALA A 156 -7.20 -8.23 -9.21
CA ALA A 156 -6.04 -7.84 -8.44
C ALA A 156 -5.08 -9.01 -8.33
N ARG A 157 -3.78 -8.71 -8.36
CA ARG A 157 -2.70 -9.69 -8.26
C ARG A 157 -1.54 -9.11 -7.47
N PHE A 158 -0.96 -9.94 -6.61
CA PHE A 158 0.35 -9.66 -6.03
C PHE A 158 1.34 -10.77 -6.40
N LYS A 159 2.62 -10.41 -6.29
CA LYS A 159 3.77 -11.32 -6.40
C LYS A 159 4.78 -10.97 -5.32
N VAL A 160 5.46 -11.98 -4.78
CA VAL A 160 6.57 -11.80 -3.84
C VAL A 160 7.87 -12.22 -4.48
N VAL A 161 8.92 -11.43 -4.26
CA VAL A 161 10.28 -11.70 -4.76
C VAL A 161 11.22 -11.71 -3.55
N PRO A 162 11.44 -12.84 -2.93
CA PRO A 162 12.39 -12.94 -1.83
C PRO A 162 13.82 -13.04 -2.34
N THR A 163 14.76 -12.56 -1.52
CA THR A 163 16.19 -12.76 -1.70
C THR A 163 16.79 -13.42 -0.45
N GLY A 164 17.93 -14.06 -0.59
CA GLY A 164 18.64 -14.75 0.47
C GLY A 164 18.95 -16.20 0.09
N GLU A 165 20.12 -16.69 0.49
CA GLU A 165 20.60 -18.02 0.14
C GLU A 165 19.71 -19.16 0.67
N LYS A 166 19.02 -18.91 1.80
CA LYS A 166 18.13 -19.89 2.45
C LYS A 166 16.64 -19.58 2.25
N ALA A 167 16.34 -18.60 1.43
CA ALA A 167 14.96 -18.18 1.19
C ALA A 167 14.18 -19.28 0.45
N THR A 168 12.98 -19.57 0.94
CA THR A 168 12.05 -20.49 0.28
C THR A 168 10.69 -19.85 0.12
N VAL A 169 9.96 -20.23 -0.94
CA VAL A 169 8.61 -19.76 -1.21
C VAL A 169 7.70 -20.97 -1.38
N LYS A 170 6.53 -20.91 -0.76
CA LYS A 170 5.52 -21.97 -0.87
C LYS A 170 4.11 -21.38 -0.93
N ALA A 171 3.35 -21.75 -1.94
CA ALA A 171 1.93 -21.48 -1.99
C ALA A 171 1.17 -22.45 -1.08
N THR A 172 0.25 -21.91 -0.28
CA THR A 172 -0.66 -22.65 0.60
C THR A 172 -2.10 -22.21 0.34
N ALA A 173 -3.06 -22.86 0.98
CA ALA A 173 -4.47 -22.45 0.91
C ALA A 173 -4.72 -21.08 1.57
N GLU A 174 -3.84 -20.65 2.47
CA GLU A 174 -3.98 -19.42 3.25
C GLU A 174 -3.19 -18.24 2.67
N GLY A 175 -2.23 -18.50 1.76
CA GLY A 175 -1.37 -17.47 1.20
C GLY A 175 -0.06 -18.00 0.65
N ILE A 176 0.85 -17.09 0.37
CA ILE A 176 2.23 -17.39 -0.02
C ILE A 176 3.12 -17.26 1.21
N GLU A 177 3.76 -18.34 1.60
CA GLU A 177 4.71 -18.37 2.70
C GLU A 177 6.13 -18.20 2.16
N VAL A 178 6.82 -17.20 2.66
CA VAL A 178 8.24 -16.94 2.44
C VAL A 178 8.96 -17.24 3.74
N MET A 179 10.00 -18.08 3.72
CA MET A 179 10.76 -18.45 4.91
C MET A 179 12.24 -18.11 4.73
N ASN A 180 12.87 -17.65 5.81
CA ASN A 180 14.30 -17.41 5.92
C ASN A 180 14.88 -16.48 4.85
N ALA A 181 14.14 -15.46 4.44
CA ALA A 181 14.60 -14.47 3.48
C ALA A 181 15.42 -13.36 4.16
N ASP A 182 16.30 -12.73 3.38
CA ASP A 182 17.06 -11.54 3.77
C ASP A 182 16.26 -10.27 3.45
N GLU A 183 15.59 -10.30 2.31
CA GLU A 183 14.68 -9.25 1.84
C GLU A 183 13.48 -9.89 1.12
N VAL A 184 12.33 -9.24 1.19
CA VAL A 184 11.16 -9.61 0.39
C VAL A 184 10.61 -8.36 -0.26
N LEU A 185 10.48 -8.39 -1.59
CA LEU A 185 9.78 -7.37 -2.35
C LEU A 185 8.38 -7.89 -2.69
N LEU A 186 7.34 -7.19 -2.24
CA LEU A 186 5.95 -7.41 -2.61
C LEU A 186 5.56 -6.42 -3.71
N ILE A 187 5.04 -6.93 -4.82
CA ILE A 187 4.49 -6.13 -5.92
C ILE A 187 2.99 -6.41 -6.02
N LEU A 188 2.18 -5.36 -5.99
CA LEU A 188 0.73 -5.43 -6.08
C LEU A 188 0.22 -4.56 -7.23
N ALA A 189 -0.64 -5.11 -8.06
CA ALA A 189 -1.41 -4.37 -9.04
C ALA A 189 -2.88 -4.82 -9.04
N GLY A 190 -3.75 -3.95 -9.51
CA GLY A 190 -5.16 -4.26 -9.76
C GLY A 190 -5.75 -3.28 -10.76
N GLY A 191 -6.96 -3.55 -11.19
CA GLY A 191 -7.66 -2.70 -12.13
C GLY A 191 -9.02 -3.28 -12.52
N THR A 192 -9.73 -2.49 -13.31
CA THR A 192 -11.02 -2.83 -13.90
C THR A 192 -10.95 -2.75 -15.42
N ASP A 193 -11.97 -3.28 -16.08
CA ASP A 193 -12.18 -3.12 -17.52
C ASP A 193 -12.99 -1.87 -17.89
N PHE A 194 -13.14 -0.92 -16.95
CA PHE A 194 -13.88 0.33 -17.19
C PHE A 194 -13.25 1.16 -18.32
N ASP A 195 -14.11 1.58 -19.25
CA ASP A 195 -13.74 2.46 -20.36
C ASP A 195 -14.85 3.49 -20.59
N ALA A 196 -14.57 4.75 -20.22
CA ALA A 196 -15.53 5.84 -20.34
C ALA A 196 -15.93 6.18 -21.79
N TYR A 197 -15.14 5.72 -22.77
CA TYR A 197 -15.39 6.00 -24.19
C TYR A 197 -16.22 4.92 -24.89
N GLN A 198 -16.55 3.85 -24.19
CA GLN A 198 -17.44 2.80 -24.71
C GLN A 198 -18.88 3.02 -24.22
N GLN A 199 -19.85 2.74 -25.10
CA GLN A 199 -21.26 2.82 -24.72
C GLN A 199 -21.63 1.82 -23.61
N SER A 200 -20.93 0.69 -23.53
CA SER A 200 -21.05 -0.31 -22.46
C SER A 200 -20.29 0.05 -21.18
N PHE A 201 -19.49 1.12 -21.21
CA PHE A 201 -18.54 1.52 -20.15
C PHE A 201 -17.46 0.47 -19.83
N VAL A 202 -17.29 -0.54 -20.66
CA VAL A 202 -16.25 -1.56 -20.48
C VAL A 202 -15.60 -1.94 -21.83
N SER A 203 -14.30 -2.26 -21.75
CA SER A 203 -13.52 -2.76 -22.89
C SER A 203 -12.48 -3.78 -22.43
N ASN A 204 -12.04 -4.64 -23.36
CA ASN A 204 -10.92 -5.54 -23.14
C ASN A 204 -11.03 -6.46 -21.91
N THR A 205 -12.25 -6.83 -21.49
CA THR A 205 -12.50 -7.69 -20.31
C THR A 205 -11.66 -8.97 -20.34
N ALA A 206 -11.53 -9.61 -21.49
CA ALA A 206 -10.75 -10.85 -21.63
C ALA A 206 -9.24 -10.64 -21.42
N GLN A 207 -8.71 -9.46 -21.67
CA GLN A 207 -7.29 -9.13 -21.51
C GLN A 207 -6.95 -8.59 -20.11
N LEU A 208 -7.95 -8.22 -19.28
CA LEU A 208 -7.74 -7.55 -18.01
C LEU A 208 -6.77 -8.32 -17.09
N ALA A 209 -7.03 -9.59 -16.84
CA ALA A 209 -6.19 -10.39 -15.94
C ALA A 209 -4.76 -10.52 -16.45
N GLY A 210 -4.58 -10.76 -17.77
CA GLY A 210 -3.26 -10.84 -18.41
C GLY A 210 -2.50 -9.51 -18.36
N ALA A 211 -3.20 -8.38 -18.52
CA ALA A 211 -2.59 -7.05 -18.41
C ALA A 211 -2.11 -6.74 -16.98
N ILE A 212 -2.89 -7.13 -15.96
CA ILE A 212 -2.48 -6.98 -14.56
C ILE A 212 -1.29 -7.89 -14.24
N GLU A 213 -1.34 -9.14 -14.70
CA GLU A 213 -0.23 -10.09 -14.52
C GLU A 213 1.07 -9.59 -15.17
N ALA A 214 1.02 -9.12 -16.41
CA ALA A 214 2.17 -8.57 -17.11
C ALA A 214 2.77 -7.40 -16.34
N ARG A 215 1.95 -6.48 -15.83
CA ARG A 215 2.37 -5.33 -15.02
C ARG A 215 3.11 -5.76 -13.76
N VAL A 216 2.56 -6.72 -13.01
CA VAL A 216 3.19 -7.27 -11.80
C VAL A 216 4.52 -7.95 -12.14
N ASN A 217 4.55 -8.78 -13.19
CA ASN A 217 5.75 -9.49 -13.63
C ASN A 217 6.84 -8.54 -14.13
N ASP A 218 6.50 -7.48 -14.84
CA ASP A 218 7.47 -6.50 -15.32
C ASP A 218 8.05 -5.66 -14.18
N ALA A 219 7.25 -5.31 -13.18
CA ALA A 219 7.74 -4.66 -11.98
C ALA A 219 8.63 -5.59 -11.13
N ALA A 220 8.27 -6.88 -11.03
CA ALA A 220 9.03 -7.88 -10.27
C ALA A 220 10.41 -8.23 -10.85
N LYS A 221 10.69 -7.86 -12.10
CA LYS A 221 12.02 -7.98 -12.72
C LYS A 221 12.99 -6.86 -12.30
N GLN A 222 12.47 -5.81 -11.68
CA GLN A 222 13.23 -4.65 -11.23
C GLN A 222 13.63 -4.83 -9.77
N THR A 223 14.78 -4.26 -9.41
CA THR A 223 15.18 -4.14 -8.01
C THR A 223 14.32 -3.07 -7.31
N TRP A 224 14.31 -3.11 -5.96
CA TRP A 224 13.69 -2.03 -5.19
C TRP A 224 14.26 -0.65 -5.56
N ASP A 225 15.58 -0.54 -5.68
CA ASP A 225 16.23 0.75 -5.96
C ASP A 225 15.84 1.32 -7.33
N GLU A 226 15.65 0.46 -8.34
CA GLU A 226 15.17 0.89 -9.66
C GLU A 226 13.72 1.37 -9.61
N LEU A 227 12.83 0.64 -8.92
CA LEU A 227 11.44 1.04 -8.71
C LEU A 227 11.34 2.33 -7.90
N TYR A 228 12.10 2.41 -6.81
CA TYR A 228 12.16 3.57 -5.93
C TYR A 228 12.65 4.82 -6.66
N LYS A 229 13.75 4.70 -7.41
CA LYS A 229 14.27 5.81 -8.18
C LYS A 229 13.25 6.35 -9.19
N LYS A 230 12.61 5.48 -9.95
CA LYS A 230 11.57 5.87 -10.92
C LYS A 230 10.38 6.53 -10.25
N HIS A 231 9.95 6.02 -9.09
CA HIS A 231 8.88 6.59 -8.29
C HIS A 231 9.23 8.00 -7.81
N VAL A 232 10.41 8.17 -7.20
CA VAL A 232 10.86 9.46 -6.66
C VAL A 232 11.07 10.48 -7.76
N ASP A 233 11.73 10.11 -8.86
CA ASP A 233 11.98 11.01 -10.00
C ASP A 233 10.66 11.53 -10.59
N ASP A 234 9.67 10.66 -10.73
CA ASP A 234 8.34 11.02 -11.22
C ASP A 234 7.56 11.92 -10.23
N TYR A 235 7.55 11.57 -8.95
CA TYR A 235 6.86 12.33 -7.91
C TYR A 235 7.43 13.74 -7.75
N LYS A 236 8.75 13.88 -7.71
CA LYS A 236 9.45 15.15 -7.53
C LYS A 236 9.20 16.16 -8.65
N GLN A 237 8.88 15.69 -9.86
CA GLN A 237 8.50 16.60 -10.95
C GLN A 237 7.30 17.49 -10.60
N PHE A 238 6.46 17.05 -9.65
CA PHE A 238 5.30 17.79 -9.17
C PHE A 238 5.54 18.40 -7.80
N PHE A 239 6.10 17.63 -6.87
CA PHE A 239 6.26 18.06 -5.49
C PHE A 239 7.26 19.20 -5.36
N ASP A 240 8.37 19.16 -6.06
CA ASP A 240 9.44 20.16 -5.97
C ASP A 240 9.10 21.50 -6.68
N ARG A 241 7.93 21.61 -7.31
CA ARG A 241 7.48 22.88 -7.95
C ARG A 241 7.11 23.97 -6.96
N VAL A 242 6.84 23.60 -5.72
CA VAL A 242 6.43 24.54 -4.66
C VAL A 242 7.22 24.23 -3.39
N ASP A 243 7.93 25.23 -2.91
CA ASP A 243 8.54 25.25 -1.58
C ASP A 243 7.82 26.30 -0.72
N PHE A 244 7.03 25.81 0.25
CA PHE A 244 6.35 26.66 1.21
C PHE A 244 7.05 26.59 2.57
N GLN A 245 7.54 27.73 3.03
CA GLN A 245 8.27 27.85 4.30
C GLN A 245 7.62 28.88 5.22
N LEU A 246 7.59 28.55 6.50
CA LEU A 246 7.22 29.44 7.57
C LEU A 246 8.41 29.60 8.52
N GLU A 247 8.68 30.80 8.99
CA GLU A 247 9.86 31.09 9.82
C GLU A 247 9.84 30.31 11.15
N GLY A 248 11.01 29.88 11.60
CA GLY A 248 11.20 29.26 12.91
C GLY A 248 10.80 27.79 13.04
N THR A 249 10.63 27.08 11.94
CA THR A 249 9.90 25.81 11.88
C THR A 249 10.73 24.54 11.91
N GLN A 250 11.94 24.53 12.43
CA GLN A 250 12.70 23.28 12.52
C GLN A 250 12.72 22.74 13.94
N ASN A 251 12.00 21.67 14.19
CA ASN A 251 12.11 20.86 15.39
C ASN A 251 12.02 19.36 15.04
N LYS A 252 12.33 18.49 16.01
CA LYS A 252 12.30 17.02 15.84
C LYS A 252 11.10 16.37 16.53
N LEU A 253 10.04 17.13 16.78
CA LEU A 253 8.84 16.62 17.41
C LEU A 253 8.08 15.71 16.44
N THR A 254 7.40 14.70 16.99
CA THR A 254 6.49 13.87 16.21
C THR A 254 5.25 14.65 15.82
N THR A 255 4.60 14.25 14.74
CA THR A 255 3.35 14.88 14.29
C THR A 255 2.27 14.83 15.38
N ASN A 256 2.16 13.73 16.14
CA ASN A 256 1.22 13.64 17.25
C ASN A 256 1.50 14.71 18.30
N THR A 257 2.77 14.89 18.71
CA THR A 257 3.16 15.94 19.66
C THR A 257 2.83 17.34 19.13
N LEU A 258 3.04 17.59 17.85
CA LEU A 258 2.70 18.87 17.22
C LEU A 258 1.18 19.12 17.24
N ILE A 259 0.37 18.08 16.96
CA ILE A 259 -1.09 18.17 17.02
C ILE A 259 -1.57 18.45 18.45
N ASP A 260 -1.06 17.71 19.44
CA ASP A 260 -1.43 17.86 20.85
C ASP A 260 -1.09 19.25 21.40
N GLN A 261 -0.03 19.88 20.88
CA GLN A 261 0.43 21.20 21.27
C GLN A 261 -0.12 22.36 20.43
N TYR A 262 -0.93 22.05 19.41
CA TYR A 262 -1.47 23.06 18.50
C TYR A 262 -2.54 23.91 19.19
N ASN A 263 -2.30 25.23 19.25
CA ASN A 263 -3.20 26.20 19.88
C ASN A 263 -3.62 27.34 18.94
N GLY A 264 -3.34 27.21 17.61
CA GLY A 264 -3.68 28.23 16.63
C GLY A 264 -2.83 29.52 16.69
N GLY A 265 -1.73 29.48 17.43
CA GLY A 265 -0.83 30.64 17.58
C GLY A 265 0.32 30.67 16.58
N ASN A 266 1.12 31.73 16.63
CA ASN A 266 2.32 31.90 15.78
C ASN A 266 3.58 31.24 16.38
N GLY A 267 3.43 30.30 17.32
CA GLY A 267 4.55 29.59 17.90
C GLY A 267 5.20 28.62 16.88
N ALA A 268 6.51 28.38 17.04
CA ALA A 268 7.27 27.55 16.11
C ALA A 268 6.65 26.15 15.84
N ASN A 269 6.03 25.54 16.86
CA ASN A 269 5.37 24.24 16.71
C ASN A 269 4.08 24.34 15.87
N ALA A 270 3.30 25.42 16.05
CA ALA A 270 2.09 25.65 15.25
C ALA A 270 2.45 25.89 13.79
N LEU A 271 3.41 26.75 13.51
CA LEU A 271 3.90 27.04 12.16
C LEU A 271 4.48 25.80 11.48
N MET A 272 5.19 24.94 12.24
CA MET A 272 5.68 23.67 11.71
C MET A 272 4.54 22.72 11.32
N LEU A 273 3.51 22.60 12.15
CA LEU A 273 2.35 21.76 11.84
C LEU A 273 1.60 22.26 10.61
N GLU A 274 1.41 23.56 10.47
CA GLU A 274 0.77 24.19 9.32
C GLU A 274 1.55 23.96 8.03
N ARG A 275 2.88 24.08 8.08
CA ARG A 275 3.75 23.72 6.96
C ARG A 275 3.63 22.24 6.58
N LEU A 276 3.65 21.33 7.56
CA LEU A 276 3.46 19.90 7.34
C LEU A 276 2.07 19.60 6.74
N TYR A 277 1.03 20.26 7.22
CA TYR A 277 -0.31 20.11 6.73
C TYR A 277 -0.45 20.54 5.26
N PHE A 278 0.17 21.68 4.89
CA PHE A 278 0.24 22.12 3.51
C PHE A 278 0.96 21.10 2.61
N ALA A 279 2.13 20.62 3.03
CA ALA A 279 2.90 19.62 2.30
C ALA A 279 2.15 18.28 2.16
N TYR A 280 1.43 17.88 3.22
CA TYR A 280 0.59 16.67 3.21
C TYR A 280 -0.60 16.81 2.25
N GLY A 281 -1.25 17.98 2.22
CA GLY A 281 -2.32 18.25 1.24
C GLY A 281 -1.81 18.13 -0.20
N ARG A 282 -0.64 18.67 -0.49
CA ARG A 282 0.00 18.51 -1.81
C ARG A 282 0.33 17.05 -2.14
N TYR A 283 0.87 16.30 -1.16
CA TYR A 283 1.10 14.86 -1.33
C TYR A 283 -0.19 14.13 -1.72
N LEU A 284 -1.28 14.38 -0.99
CA LEU A 284 -2.58 13.77 -1.26
C LEU A 284 -3.10 14.11 -2.67
N GLU A 285 -3.00 15.37 -3.07
CA GLU A 285 -3.42 15.83 -4.40
C GLU A 285 -2.61 15.14 -5.50
N ILE A 286 -1.29 15.11 -5.41
CA ILE A 286 -0.44 14.42 -6.38
C ILE A 286 -0.75 12.92 -6.41
N ALA A 287 -0.93 12.28 -5.26
CA ALA A 287 -1.20 10.85 -5.16
C ALA A 287 -2.57 10.46 -5.72
N SER A 288 -3.57 11.35 -5.67
CA SER A 288 -4.97 11.03 -6.03
C SER A 288 -5.39 11.50 -7.42
N SER A 289 -4.65 12.39 -8.07
CA SER A 289 -5.08 13.04 -9.33
C SER A 289 -4.33 12.57 -10.58
N ARG A 290 -3.63 11.45 -10.53
CA ARG A 290 -2.74 10.98 -11.60
C ARG A 290 -3.12 9.61 -12.15
#